data_ef1c128da788eb72536700538e654fea
#
_entry.id   ef1c128da788eb72536700538e654fea
#
_cell.length_a   1.000
_cell.length_b   1.000
_cell.length_c   1.000
_cell.angle_alpha   90.00
_cell.angle_beta   90.00
_cell.angle_gamma   90.00
#
_symmetry.space_group_name_H-M   'P 1'
#
loop_
_entity.id
_entity.type
_entity.pdbx_description
1 polymer ?
#
loop_
_entity_poly.entity_id
_entity_poly.type
_entity_poly.pdbx_seq_one_letter_code
_entity_poly.pdbx_strand_id
1 'polypeptide(L)'
;MPTFSFDIVSEYDKAEMNNIFAGTEREIGNRYDFKGTPAAVEWLNGDKTGIKIIGANQWQCDAILDVIRKKLAAREQSAKVLDLSKTPVESNLKTTWEIPFKQGLSQDDAKKITKQLREEAPKAKAQIQGDAVRVTSASKDELQKVITLLKAADYDFPLQFINYR
;
A
#
# COMPACT_ATOMS: atom_id res chain seq x y z
N MET A 1 28.52 4.32 -23.73
CA MET A 1 27.13 4.70 -23.97
C MET A 1 26.49 5.12 -22.67
N PRO A 2 25.79 6.25 -22.62
CA PRO A 2 25.10 6.63 -21.38
C PRO A 2 24.05 5.58 -21.03
N THR A 3 23.93 5.28 -19.74
CA THR A 3 22.95 4.36 -19.22
C THR A 3 22.06 5.12 -18.25
N PHE A 4 20.76 4.97 -18.41
CA PHE A 4 19.77 5.57 -17.53
C PHE A 4 19.20 4.52 -16.61
N SER A 5 18.77 4.92 -15.44
CA SER A 5 18.23 3.97 -14.46
C SER A 5 17.21 4.62 -13.54
N PHE A 6 16.39 3.80 -12.91
CA PHE A 6 15.57 4.17 -11.77
C PHE A 6 15.33 2.94 -10.90
N ASP A 7 14.85 3.18 -9.69
CA ASP A 7 14.52 2.10 -8.76
C ASP A 7 13.03 2.00 -8.58
N ILE A 8 12.52 0.77 -8.56
CA ILE A 8 11.13 0.44 -8.25
C ILE A 8 11.08 0.00 -6.79
N VAL A 9 10.28 0.69 -6.00
CA VAL A 9 10.11 0.38 -4.57
C VAL A 9 8.63 0.29 -4.25
N SER A 10 8.31 -0.35 -3.12
CA SER A 10 6.96 -0.41 -2.58
C SER A 10 7.01 0.08 -1.14
N GLU A 11 6.64 1.33 -0.94
CA GLU A 11 6.73 1.98 0.37
C GLU A 11 5.47 2.79 0.64
N TYR A 12 5.32 3.27 1.86
CA TYR A 12 4.26 4.19 2.23
C TYR A 12 4.86 5.38 2.96
N ASP A 13 4.16 6.53 2.88
CA ASP A 13 4.58 7.75 3.54
C ASP A 13 4.05 7.76 4.98
N LYS A 14 4.95 7.67 5.95
CA LYS A 14 4.58 7.61 7.38
C LYS A 14 3.85 8.87 7.85
N ALA A 15 4.25 10.03 7.36
CA ALA A 15 3.59 11.29 7.72
C ALA A 15 2.15 11.31 7.20
N GLU A 16 1.94 10.85 5.97
CA GLU A 16 0.59 10.74 5.41
C GLU A 16 -0.26 9.72 6.16
N MET A 17 0.33 8.60 6.58
CA MET A 17 -0.40 7.60 7.37
C MET A 17 -0.83 8.16 8.73
N ASN A 18 -0.01 8.99 9.37
CA ASN A 18 -0.41 9.69 10.59
C ASN A 18 -1.63 10.58 10.35
N ASN A 19 -1.65 11.32 9.24
CA ASN A 19 -2.76 12.20 8.89
C ASN A 19 -4.03 11.39 8.57
N ILE A 20 -3.88 10.29 7.87
CA ILE A 20 -4.99 9.38 7.53
C ILE A 20 -5.58 8.77 8.79
N PHE A 21 -4.73 8.31 9.71
CA PHE A 21 -5.18 7.75 10.98
C PHE A 21 -5.94 8.79 11.80
N ALA A 22 -5.38 9.99 11.97
CA ALA A 22 -6.02 11.06 12.72
C ALA A 22 -7.36 11.47 12.12
N GLY A 23 -7.43 11.57 10.78
CA GLY A 23 -8.67 11.89 10.07
C GLY A 23 -9.73 10.80 10.22
N THR A 24 -9.30 9.53 10.17
CA THR A 24 -10.19 8.39 10.37
C THR A 24 -10.75 8.37 11.79
N GLU A 25 -9.87 8.56 12.78
CA GLU A 25 -10.27 8.59 14.18
C GLU A 25 -11.29 9.69 14.44
N ARG A 26 -11.06 10.88 13.86
CA ARG A 26 -11.97 12.01 14.00
C ARG A 26 -13.33 11.72 13.36
N GLU A 27 -13.35 11.16 12.17
CA GLU A 27 -14.60 10.85 11.47
C GLU A 27 -15.41 9.80 12.22
N ILE A 28 -14.76 8.74 12.72
CA ILE A 28 -15.42 7.70 13.52
C ILE A 28 -16.04 8.31 14.77
N GLY A 29 -15.31 9.20 15.45
CA GLY A 29 -15.80 9.85 16.66
C GLY A 29 -17.00 10.76 16.41
N ASN A 30 -17.15 11.26 15.20
CA ASN A 30 -18.24 12.18 14.83
C ASN A 30 -19.40 11.49 14.14
N ARG A 31 -19.31 10.21 13.78
CA ARG A 31 -20.38 9.51 13.09
C ARG A 31 -21.48 9.12 14.07
N TYR A 32 -22.69 9.52 13.76
CA TYR A 32 -23.85 9.23 14.59
C TYR A 32 -24.11 7.73 14.73
N ASP A 33 -23.92 6.97 13.64
CA ASP A 33 -24.15 5.52 13.61
C ASP A 33 -23.14 4.72 14.42
N PHE A 34 -22.05 5.34 14.88
CA PHE A 34 -21.03 4.70 15.70
C PHE A 34 -21.12 5.07 17.18
N LYS A 35 -21.98 6.00 17.55
CA LYS A 35 -22.13 6.41 18.95
C LYS A 35 -22.64 5.27 19.82
N GLY A 36 -22.02 5.11 20.99
CA GLY A 36 -22.38 4.04 21.92
C GLY A 36 -21.89 2.66 21.51
N THR A 37 -21.05 2.58 20.47
CA THR A 37 -20.50 1.31 19.99
C THR A 37 -18.99 1.28 20.26
N PRO A 38 -18.34 0.09 20.19
CA PRO A 38 -16.89 0.02 20.37
C PRO A 38 -16.07 0.49 19.16
N ALA A 39 -16.71 1.07 18.13
CA ALA A 39 -16.04 1.48 16.90
C ALA A 39 -14.82 2.38 17.20
N ALA A 40 -13.65 1.96 16.75
CA ALA A 40 -12.40 2.67 17.00
C ALA A 40 -11.32 2.19 16.03
N VAL A 41 -10.25 2.96 15.93
CA VAL A 41 -9.01 2.55 15.28
C VAL A 41 -7.86 2.73 16.26
N GLU A 42 -6.88 1.84 16.15
CA GLU A 42 -5.66 1.90 16.94
C GLU A 42 -4.48 1.58 16.04
N TRP A 43 -3.28 2.03 16.43
CA TRP A 43 -2.08 1.60 15.74
C TRP A 43 -1.80 0.14 16.07
N LEU A 44 -1.46 -0.64 15.03
CA LEU A 44 -1.14 -2.05 15.20
C LEU A 44 0.17 -2.19 15.98
N ASN A 45 0.14 -2.97 17.04
CA ASN A 45 1.32 -3.25 17.88
C ASN A 45 2.01 -2.00 18.46
N GLY A 46 1.38 -0.84 18.37
CA GLY A 46 1.93 0.40 18.91
C GLY A 46 3.09 1.02 18.13
N ASP A 47 3.48 0.44 17.01
CA ASP A 47 4.65 0.89 16.23
C ASP A 47 4.30 1.59 14.90
N LYS A 48 3.01 1.83 14.67
CA LYS A 48 2.50 2.53 13.48
C LYS A 48 2.80 1.82 12.16
N THR A 49 2.99 0.50 12.19
CA THR A 49 3.21 -0.31 10.98
C THR A 49 1.92 -0.90 10.42
N GLY A 50 0.79 -0.52 10.98
CA GLY A 50 -0.52 -0.97 10.53
C GLY A 50 -1.61 -0.35 11.38
N ILE A 51 -2.86 -0.62 11.01
CA ILE A 51 -4.03 -0.11 11.71
C ILE A 51 -4.87 -1.31 12.18
N LYS A 52 -5.34 -1.23 13.43
CA LYS A 52 -6.28 -2.19 13.99
C LYS A 52 -7.65 -1.54 14.03
N ILE A 53 -8.61 -2.15 13.34
CA ILE A 53 -10.00 -1.68 13.31
C ILE A 53 -10.78 -2.45 14.35
N ILE A 54 -11.58 -1.75 15.14
CA ILE A 54 -12.46 -2.34 16.15
C ILE A 54 -13.89 -1.91 15.84
N GLY A 55 -14.80 -2.87 15.79
CA GLY A 55 -16.22 -2.60 15.56
C GLY A 55 -17.10 -3.52 16.40
N ALA A 56 -18.37 -3.21 16.48
CA ALA A 56 -19.36 -4.07 17.13
C ALA A 56 -19.64 -5.33 16.31
N ASN A 57 -19.43 -5.25 15.00
CA ASN A 57 -19.65 -6.35 14.06
C ASN A 57 -18.81 -6.09 12.81
N GLN A 58 -18.84 -7.03 11.87
CA GLN A 58 -18.09 -6.91 10.63
C GLN A 58 -18.55 -5.72 9.79
N TRP A 59 -19.84 -5.42 9.78
CA TRP A 59 -20.38 -4.28 9.03
C TRP A 59 -19.72 -2.97 9.45
N GLN A 60 -19.52 -2.77 10.76
CA GLN A 60 -18.80 -1.59 11.27
C GLN A 60 -17.34 -1.58 10.84
N CYS A 61 -16.67 -2.73 10.89
CA CYS A 61 -15.29 -2.83 10.43
C CYS A 61 -15.17 -2.47 8.95
N ASP A 62 -16.09 -2.96 8.13
CA ASP A 62 -16.11 -2.64 6.69
C ASP A 62 -16.34 -1.14 6.47
N ALA A 63 -17.23 -0.53 7.25
CA ALA A 63 -17.49 0.91 7.16
C ALA A 63 -16.26 1.73 7.54
N ILE A 64 -15.55 1.31 8.58
CA ILE A 64 -14.30 1.98 9.00
C ILE A 64 -13.22 1.82 7.93
N LEU A 65 -13.11 0.63 7.33
CA LEU A 65 -12.16 0.41 6.24
C LEU A 65 -12.46 1.34 5.06
N ASP A 66 -13.73 1.55 4.75
CA ASP A 66 -14.12 2.49 3.69
C ASP A 66 -13.71 3.93 4.02
N VAL A 67 -13.81 4.34 5.29
CA VAL A 67 -13.32 5.65 5.73
C VAL A 67 -11.81 5.74 5.48
N ILE A 68 -11.06 4.71 5.85
CA ILE A 68 -9.60 4.67 5.63
C ILE A 68 -9.28 4.78 4.13
N ARG A 69 -9.99 4.03 3.29
CA ARG A 69 -9.79 4.07 1.84
C ARG A 69 -10.06 5.46 1.26
N LYS A 70 -11.11 6.13 1.72
CA LYS A 70 -11.43 7.49 1.29
C LYS A 70 -10.36 8.49 1.72
N LYS A 71 -9.84 8.36 2.95
CA LYS A 71 -8.76 9.22 3.44
C LYS A 71 -7.47 9.01 2.65
N LEU A 72 -7.15 7.75 2.32
CA LEU A 72 -6.01 7.43 1.48
C LEU A 72 -6.14 8.10 0.10
N ALA A 73 -7.29 7.95 -0.55
CA ALA A 73 -7.54 8.54 -1.85
C ALA A 73 -7.46 10.07 -1.82
N ALA A 74 -8.02 10.69 -0.77
CA ALA A 74 -8.01 12.15 -0.61
C ALA A 74 -6.58 12.71 -0.47
N ARG A 75 -5.64 11.90 0.02
CA ARG A 75 -4.25 12.29 0.17
C ARG A 75 -3.35 11.66 -0.89
N GLU A 76 -3.94 11.17 -1.96
CA GLU A 76 -3.25 10.58 -3.12
C GLU A 76 -2.36 9.39 -2.74
N GLN A 77 -2.76 8.63 -1.70
CA GLN A 77 -2.09 7.40 -1.30
C GLN A 77 -2.84 6.19 -1.83
N SER A 78 -2.10 5.13 -2.17
CA SER A 78 -2.70 3.91 -2.70
C SER A 78 -3.32 3.07 -1.60
N ALA A 79 -4.57 2.63 -1.80
CA ALA A 79 -5.21 1.67 -0.89
C ALA A 79 -4.52 0.30 -0.91
N LYS A 80 -3.67 0.05 -1.89
CA LYS A 80 -2.89 -1.21 -1.98
C LYS A 80 -1.85 -1.34 -0.88
N VAL A 81 -1.58 -0.27 -0.13
CA VAL A 81 -0.70 -0.33 1.04
C VAL A 81 -1.31 -1.17 2.17
N LEU A 82 -2.63 -1.33 2.18
CA LEU A 82 -3.32 -2.10 3.21
C LEU A 82 -3.23 -3.60 2.93
N ASP A 83 -2.69 -4.35 3.89
CA ASP A 83 -2.61 -5.80 3.78
C ASP A 83 -3.88 -6.40 4.37
N LEU A 84 -4.79 -6.85 3.49
CA LEU A 84 -6.08 -7.40 3.87
C LEU A 84 -6.06 -8.93 3.90
N SER A 85 -4.89 -9.54 4.05
CA SER A 85 -4.76 -11.00 4.07
C SER A 85 -5.33 -11.64 5.33
N LYS A 86 -5.36 -10.89 6.45
CA LYS A 86 -5.97 -11.36 7.68
C LYS A 86 -7.47 -11.08 7.66
N THR A 87 -8.25 -11.97 8.24
CA THR A 87 -9.71 -11.81 8.32
C THR A 87 -10.09 -11.20 9.66
N PRO A 88 -11.24 -10.48 9.73
CA PRO A 88 -11.75 -10.00 11.02
C PRO A 88 -12.02 -11.15 11.99
N VAL A 89 -11.77 -10.89 13.27
CA VAL A 89 -11.94 -11.87 14.35
C VAL A 89 -12.98 -11.35 15.35
N GLU A 90 -13.99 -12.17 15.63
CA GLU A 90 -15.00 -11.85 16.63
C GLU A 90 -14.56 -12.38 18.00
N SER A 91 -14.65 -11.52 19.02
CA SER A 91 -14.34 -11.89 20.40
C SER A 91 -14.93 -10.85 21.37
N ASN A 92 -15.55 -11.33 22.45
CA ASN A 92 -16.08 -10.46 23.50
C ASN A 92 -17.04 -9.37 22.98
N LEU A 93 -17.95 -9.73 22.08
CA LEU A 93 -18.94 -8.83 21.48
C LEU A 93 -18.31 -7.74 20.62
N LYS A 94 -17.08 -7.95 20.18
CA LYS A 94 -16.36 -7.02 19.29
C LYS A 94 -15.80 -7.78 18.10
N THR A 95 -15.66 -7.09 16.98
CA THR A 95 -14.96 -7.60 15.82
C THR A 95 -13.69 -6.76 15.64
N THR A 96 -12.55 -7.41 15.52
CA THR A 96 -11.25 -6.77 15.42
C THR A 96 -10.60 -7.19 14.10
N TRP A 97 -10.05 -6.22 13.38
CA TRP A 97 -9.41 -6.48 12.10
C TRP A 97 -8.03 -5.83 12.09
N GLU A 98 -6.99 -6.66 12.06
CA GLU A 98 -5.62 -6.18 11.99
C GLU A 98 -5.20 -6.00 10.53
N ILE A 99 -4.79 -4.79 10.16
CA ILE A 99 -4.42 -4.44 8.79
C ILE A 99 -3.01 -3.86 8.80
N PRO A 100 -1.97 -4.69 8.56
CA PRO A 100 -0.60 -4.19 8.43
C PRO A 100 -0.45 -3.37 7.15
N PHE A 101 0.53 -2.46 7.15
CA PHE A 101 0.91 -1.75 5.93
C PHE A 101 1.98 -2.55 5.18
N LYS A 102 1.86 -2.59 3.85
CA LYS A 102 2.85 -3.24 2.99
C LYS A 102 4.05 -2.32 2.80
N GLN A 103 5.24 -2.81 3.10
CA GLN A 103 6.47 -2.07 2.93
C GLN A 103 7.54 -2.98 2.35
N GLY A 104 8.20 -2.52 1.29
CA GLY A 104 9.20 -3.28 0.57
C GLY A 104 8.59 -4.30 -0.38
N LEU A 105 9.35 -4.65 -1.42
CA LEU A 105 8.95 -5.71 -2.35
C LEU A 105 9.43 -7.05 -1.80
N SER A 106 8.53 -8.02 -1.71
CA SER A 106 8.91 -9.39 -1.40
C SER A 106 9.69 -9.98 -2.57
N GLN A 107 10.38 -11.11 -2.36
CA GLN A 107 11.04 -11.82 -3.45
C GLN A 107 10.05 -12.19 -4.55
N ASP A 108 8.86 -12.66 -4.19
CA ASP A 108 7.84 -13.02 -5.16
C ASP A 108 7.34 -11.81 -5.94
N ASP A 109 7.11 -10.68 -5.27
CA ASP A 109 6.69 -9.44 -5.92
C ASP A 109 7.74 -8.94 -6.90
N ALA A 110 9.01 -8.95 -6.49
CA ALA A 110 10.11 -8.55 -7.35
C ALA A 110 10.24 -9.46 -8.56
N LYS A 111 10.04 -10.77 -8.40
CA LYS A 111 10.06 -11.72 -9.51
C LYS A 111 8.93 -11.48 -10.48
N LYS A 112 7.74 -11.14 -10.01
CA LYS A 112 6.61 -10.81 -10.89
C LYS A 112 6.94 -9.60 -11.76
N ILE A 113 7.54 -8.57 -11.17
CA ILE A 113 7.93 -7.37 -11.90
C ILE A 113 9.01 -7.70 -12.94
N THR A 114 10.07 -8.39 -12.55
CA THR A 114 11.17 -8.71 -13.46
C THR A 114 10.72 -9.60 -14.60
N LYS A 115 9.82 -10.54 -14.34
CA LYS A 115 9.25 -11.41 -15.36
C LYS A 115 8.46 -10.61 -16.39
N GLN A 116 7.60 -9.70 -15.93
CA GLN A 116 6.82 -8.87 -16.83
C GLN A 116 7.72 -7.99 -17.69
N LEU A 117 8.75 -7.40 -17.12
CA LEU A 117 9.68 -6.55 -17.87
C LEU A 117 10.46 -7.36 -18.90
N ARG A 118 10.85 -8.59 -18.58
CA ARG A 118 11.55 -9.46 -19.51
C ARG A 118 10.71 -9.77 -20.73
N GLU A 119 9.41 -9.98 -20.53
CA GLU A 119 8.48 -10.31 -21.59
C GLU A 119 8.06 -9.10 -22.42
N GLU A 120 7.83 -7.96 -21.80
CA GLU A 120 7.21 -6.79 -22.43
C GLU A 120 8.16 -5.63 -22.70
N ALA A 121 9.32 -5.58 -22.04
CA ALA A 121 10.32 -4.54 -22.21
C ALA A 121 11.73 -5.14 -22.20
N PRO A 122 12.05 -6.00 -23.20
CA PRO A 122 13.33 -6.73 -23.19
C PRO A 122 14.57 -5.85 -23.33
N LYS A 123 14.41 -4.59 -23.77
CA LYS A 123 15.53 -3.65 -23.87
C LYS A 123 15.90 -3.01 -22.53
N ALA A 124 15.06 -3.19 -21.51
CA ALA A 124 15.36 -2.75 -20.15
C ALA A 124 15.86 -3.94 -19.35
N LYS A 125 16.89 -3.72 -18.52
CA LYS A 125 17.41 -4.73 -17.62
C LYS A 125 16.88 -4.46 -16.22
N ALA A 126 16.31 -5.48 -15.60
CA ALA A 126 15.80 -5.39 -14.24
C ALA A 126 16.66 -6.26 -13.33
N GLN A 127 17.08 -5.71 -12.19
CA GLN A 127 17.90 -6.40 -11.21
C GLN A 127 17.29 -6.22 -9.83
N ILE A 128 17.06 -7.33 -9.14
CA ILE A 128 16.53 -7.32 -7.77
C ILE A 128 17.66 -6.88 -6.82
N GLN A 129 17.39 -5.83 -6.03
CA GLN A 129 18.34 -5.31 -5.04
C GLN A 129 17.62 -5.19 -3.69
N GLY A 130 17.74 -6.21 -2.85
CA GLY A 130 17.06 -6.24 -1.57
C GLY A 130 15.53 -6.23 -1.75
N ASP A 131 14.88 -5.17 -1.27
CA ASP A 131 13.43 -4.98 -1.40
C ASP A 131 13.05 -4.00 -2.53
N ALA A 132 13.96 -3.80 -3.48
CA ALA A 132 13.75 -2.90 -4.62
C ALA A 132 14.16 -3.60 -5.92
N VAL A 133 13.77 -3.03 -7.06
CA VAL A 133 14.18 -3.49 -8.37
C VAL A 133 14.79 -2.31 -9.11
N ARG A 134 16.07 -2.43 -9.52
CA ARG A 134 16.71 -1.42 -10.34
C ARG A 134 16.52 -1.75 -11.82
N VAL A 135 16.05 -0.77 -12.57
CA VAL A 135 15.85 -0.91 -14.02
C VAL A 135 16.82 0.00 -14.74
N THR A 136 17.58 -0.56 -15.70
CA THR A 136 18.54 0.18 -16.49
C THR A 136 18.27 0.00 -17.97
N SER A 137 18.57 1.04 -18.76
CA SER A 137 18.49 0.98 -20.23
C SER A 137 19.33 2.08 -20.82
N ALA A 138 19.81 1.89 -22.04
CA ALA A 138 20.46 2.94 -22.81
C ALA A 138 19.45 3.96 -23.36
N SER A 139 18.17 3.66 -23.30
CA SER A 139 17.08 4.51 -23.82
C SER A 139 16.16 4.98 -22.70
N LYS A 140 16.00 6.31 -22.58
CA LYS A 140 15.01 6.91 -21.67
C LYS A 140 13.59 6.52 -22.06
N ASP A 141 13.30 6.40 -23.35
CA ASP A 141 11.99 6.01 -23.84
C ASP A 141 11.61 4.60 -23.36
N GLU A 142 12.59 3.69 -23.33
CA GLU A 142 12.36 2.34 -22.82
C GLU A 142 12.05 2.36 -21.34
N LEU A 143 12.74 3.21 -20.55
CA LEU A 143 12.44 3.36 -19.13
C LEU A 143 11.04 3.93 -18.91
N GLN A 144 10.63 4.91 -19.73
CA GLN A 144 9.27 5.46 -19.64
C GLN A 144 8.22 4.40 -20.00
N LYS A 145 8.53 3.54 -20.97
CA LYS A 145 7.67 2.42 -21.32
C LYS A 145 7.50 1.47 -20.14
N VAL A 146 8.57 1.17 -19.41
CA VAL A 146 8.53 0.34 -18.21
C VAL A 146 7.60 0.94 -17.16
N ILE A 147 7.74 2.24 -16.88
CA ILE A 147 6.89 2.92 -15.90
C ILE A 147 5.42 2.81 -16.31
N THR A 148 5.11 3.06 -17.57
CA THR A 148 3.74 2.99 -18.08
C THR A 148 3.17 1.57 -17.96
N LEU A 149 3.96 0.56 -18.30
CA LEU A 149 3.56 -0.85 -18.19
C LEU A 149 3.24 -1.22 -16.74
N LEU A 150 4.09 -0.82 -15.80
CA LEU A 150 3.91 -1.18 -14.40
C LEU A 150 2.76 -0.42 -13.76
N LYS A 151 2.51 0.82 -14.16
CA LYS A 151 1.33 1.57 -13.70
C LYS A 151 0.03 0.96 -14.20
N ALA A 152 0.04 0.44 -15.43
CA ALA A 152 -1.12 -0.22 -16.01
C ALA A 152 -1.35 -1.62 -15.45
N ALA A 153 -0.31 -2.27 -14.95
CA ALA A 153 -0.42 -3.58 -14.32
C ALA A 153 -1.10 -3.44 -12.96
N ASP A 154 -2.07 -4.30 -12.71
CA ASP A 154 -2.84 -4.24 -11.46
C ASP A 154 -2.24 -5.15 -10.40
N TYR A 155 -1.05 -4.78 -9.91
CA TYR A 155 -0.43 -5.48 -8.80
C TYR A 155 -1.18 -5.19 -7.49
N ASP A 156 -1.12 -6.10 -6.55
CA ASP A 156 -1.78 -5.96 -5.25
C ASP A 156 -0.91 -5.26 -4.19
N PHE A 157 0.11 -4.55 -4.64
CA PHE A 157 0.99 -3.75 -3.79
C PHE A 157 1.26 -2.40 -4.47
N PRO A 158 1.56 -1.34 -3.69
CA PRO A 158 1.87 -0.04 -4.28
C PRO A 158 3.26 -0.03 -4.90
N LEU A 159 3.45 0.82 -5.91
CA LEU A 159 4.75 1.00 -6.58
C LEU A 159 5.11 2.47 -6.64
N GLN A 160 6.37 2.78 -6.35
CA GLN A 160 6.95 4.09 -6.56
C GLN A 160 8.21 3.94 -7.41
N PHE A 161 8.51 4.97 -8.19
CA PHE A 161 9.66 5.01 -9.09
C PHE A 161 10.56 6.16 -8.65
N ILE A 162 11.75 5.85 -8.16
CA ILE A 162 12.65 6.82 -7.54
C ILE A 162 14.07 6.68 -8.09
N ASN A 163 14.94 7.59 -7.66
CA ASN A 163 16.39 7.56 -7.99
C ASN A 163 16.66 7.56 -9.48
N TYR A 164 15.96 8.43 -10.22
CA TYR A 164 16.20 8.60 -11.66
C TYR A 164 17.63 9.09 -11.89
N ARG A 165 18.32 8.46 -12.84
CA ARG A 165 19.71 8.83 -13.20
C ARG A 165 19.93 8.82 -14.69
#